data_fe5808730807933ce1a738b07e0aae12
#
_entry.id   fe5808730807933ce1a738b07e0aae12
#
_cell.length_a   1.000
_cell.length_b   1.000
_cell.length_c   1.000
_cell.angle_alpha   90.00
_cell.angle_beta   90.00
_cell.angle_gamma   90.00
#
_symmetry.space_group_name_H-M   'P 1'
#
loop_
_entity.id
_entity.type
_entity.pdbx_description
1 polymer ?
#
loop_
_entity_poly.entity_id
_entity_poly.type
_entity_poly.pdbx_seq_one_letter_code
_entity_poly.pdbx_strand_id
1 'polypeptide(L)'
;MADNKIYWSGLEELDRTPEFERIESQEFPAERPVDEFLSDDRLQRANTGRRDFLKFMGFSVTAATLAACETPVVKSIPYTNKPEEITPGVANYYASTFYDGHDFVNVLVKTREGRPIFVKNNTETGFGRVNARVNASVLGLYDSARLQQPHLNGEATSWDALDGAVKNGLQGTGRKVLLTGTVMSPSMKRAAAALTSTTGVEHVQCDAVSYSAVTEAMEMDYGRRAFPSYKLSEAEVVVSLNADFLGTWGDNVWYTGEWAKTRRPENGDMSRLHAFESGMSLTGSNADRRTRVKPSEQGRIAAALLFELSGEGSAVELGEKAKAGVKAAAADLKRAGAKGWVNAG
;
A
#
# COMPACT_ATOMS: atom_id res chain seq x y z
N MET A 1 -20.51 42.10 0.56
CA MET A 1 -21.58 41.13 0.33
C MET A 1 -21.20 40.39 -0.95
N ALA A 2 -20.85 39.14 -0.86
CA ALA A 2 -20.51 38.35 -2.05
C ALA A 2 -21.80 38.07 -2.80
N ASP A 3 -21.85 38.53 -4.05
CA ASP A 3 -22.94 38.30 -4.99
C ASP A 3 -23.03 36.80 -5.27
N ASN A 4 -24.04 36.14 -4.71
CA ASN A 4 -24.24 34.72 -4.86
C ASN A 4 -24.77 34.47 -6.27
N LYS A 5 -23.87 34.22 -7.23
CA LYS A 5 -24.26 33.88 -8.60
C LYS A 5 -25.03 32.56 -8.59
N ILE A 6 -26.29 32.63 -8.95
CA ILE A 6 -27.16 31.47 -9.13
C ILE A 6 -26.98 30.97 -10.56
N TYR A 7 -26.68 29.69 -10.72
CA TYR A 7 -26.59 29.03 -12.02
C TYR A 7 -27.77 28.08 -12.16
N TRP A 8 -28.42 28.07 -13.30
CA TRP A 8 -29.57 27.22 -13.60
C TRP A 8 -29.15 26.10 -14.55
N SER A 9 -29.69 24.91 -14.36
CA SER A 9 -29.45 23.72 -15.20
C SER A 9 -30.31 23.73 -16.47
N GLY A 10 -31.44 24.50 -16.47
CA GLY A 10 -32.33 24.61 -17.59
C GLY A 10 -33.26 25.84 -17.48
N LEU A 11 -34.06 26.08 -18.55
CA LEU A 11 -35.04 27.18 -18.58
C LEU A 11 -36.18 26.94 -17.60
N GLU A 12 -36.54 25.71 -17.34
CA GLU A 12 -37.59 25.30 -16.40
C GLU A 12 -37.25 25.70 -14.96
N GLU A 13 -35.95 25.64 -14.62
CA GLU A 13 -35.44 26.07 -13.31
C GLU A 13 -35.39 27.61 -13.21
N LEU A 14 -35.04 28.29 -14.32
CA LEU A 14 -35.03 29.74 -14.38
C LEU A 14 -36.45 30.33 -14.21
N ASP A 15 -37.43 29.75 -14.91
CA ASP A 15 -38.82 30.18 -14.93
C ASP A 15 -39.65 29.66 -13.76
N ARG A 16 -39.08 28.77 -12.93
CA ARG A 16 -39.72 28.08 -11.80
C ARG A 16 -41.11 27.56 -12.15
N THR A 17 -41.17 26.73 -13.19
CA THR A 17 -42.41 26.13 -13.61
C THR A 17 -43.02 25.25 -12.54
N PRO A 18 -44.38 25.13 -12.43
CA PRO A 18 -45.02 24.26 -11.44
C PRO A 18 -44.59 22.78 -11.54
N GLU A 19 -44.14 22.36 -12.72
CA GLU A 19 -43.65 21.02 -12.97
C GLU A 19 -42.23 20.82 -12.40
N PHE A 20 -41.39 21.84 -12.52
CA PHE A 20 -40.06 21.85 -11.90
C PHE A 20 -40.13 21.86 -10.37
N GLU A 21 -41.00 22.70 -9.77
CA GLU A 21 -41.20 22.72 -8.30
C GLU A 21 -41.72 21.39 -7.76
N ARG A 22 -42.54 20.65 -8.53
CA ARG A 22 -43.01 19.32 -8.15
C ARG A 22 -41.87 18.30 -8.19
N ILE A 23 -40.99 18.35 -9.19
CA ILE A 23 -39.86 17.46 -9.32
C ILE A 23 -38.81 17.75 -8.23
N GLU A 24 -38.50 19.04 -8.01
CA GLU A 24 -37.57 19.48 -6.96
C GLU A 24 -38.04 19.02 -5.57
N SER A 25 -39.33 19.10 -5.25
CA SER A 25 -39.89 18.64 -3.99
C SER A 25 -39.83 17.11 -3.79
N GLN A 26 -39.69 16.35 -4.87
CA GLN A 26 -39.59 14.89 -4.86
C GLN A 26 -38.15 14.37 -4.99
N GLU A 27 -37.22 15.20 -5.43
CA GLU A 27 -35.82 14.84 -5.66
C GLU A 27 -35.08 14.57 -4.34
N PHE A 28 -35.47 15.26 -3.27
CA PHE A 28 -35.00 14.99 -1.91
C PHE A 28 -36.20 14.93 -0.95
N PRO A 29 -36.84 13.78 -0.82
CA PRO A 29 -37.92 13.65 0.14
C PRO A 29 -37.38 13.95 1.55
N ALA A 30 -38.05 14.84 2.26
CA ALA A 30 -37.67 15.20 3.61
C ALA A 30 -37.41 13.94 4.45
N GLU A 31 -36.24 13.85 5.08
CA GLU A 31 -35.91 12.75 5.97
C GLU A 31 -37.00 12.64 7.03
N ARG A 32 -37.72 11.52 7.03
CA ARG A 32 -38.64 11.22 8.15
C ARG A 32 -37.74 10.98 9.36
N PRO A 33 -37.98 11.66 10.48
CA PRO A 33 -37.25 11.40 11.70
C PRO A 33 -37.27 9.92 12.02
N VAL A 34 -36.12 9.33 12.36
CA VAL A 34 -36.01 7.90 12.73
C VAL A 34 -36.96 7.56 13.86
N ASP A 35 -37.24 8.52 14.72
CA ASP A 35 -38.19 8.41 15.85
C ASP A 35 -39.64 8.18 15.40
N GLU A 36 -40.06 8.76 14.27
CA GLU A 36 -41.40 8.57 13.73
C GLU A 36 -41.56 7.17 13.10
N PHE A 37 -40.49 6.64 12.49
CA PHE A 37 -40.44 5.27 11.97
C PHE A 37 -40.43 4.23 13.10
N LEU A 38 -39.71 4.49 14.20
CA LEU A 38 -39.63 3.58 15.35
C LEU A 38 -40.88 3.63 16.26
N SER A 39 -41.71 4.68 16.18
CA SER A 39 -42.93 4.85 16.94
C SER A 39 -44.17 4.19 16.29
N ASP A 40 -44.02 3.56 15.12
CA ASP A 40 -45.13 2.85 14.46
C ASP A 40 -45.58 1.65 15.30
N ASP A 41 -46.82 1.74 15.82
CA ASP A 41 -47.49 0.72 16.64
C ASP A 41 -47.54 -0.68 15.99
N ARG A 42 -47.37 -0.77 14.67
CA ARG A 42 -47.28 -2.01 13.93
C ARG A 42 -45.95 -2.74 14.12
N LEU A 43 -44.86 -1.97 14.33
CA LEU A 43 -43.52 -2.54 14.62
C LEU A 43 -43.46 -3.09 16.04
N GLN A 44 -44.14 -2.44 16.98
CA GLN A 44 -44.18 -2.89 18.39
C GLN A 44 -44.99 -4.16 18.58
N ARG A 45 -45.96 -4.48 17.71
CA ARG A 45 -46.79 -5.68 17.75
C ARG A 45 -46.31 -6.83 16.88
N ALA A 46 -45.24 -6.64 16.11
CA ALA A 46 -44.68 -7.66 15.25
C ALA A 46 -43.93 -8.71 16.09
N ASN A 47 -44.52 -9.90 16.18
CA ASN A 47 -43.89 -11.06 16.82
C ASN A 47 -42.84 -11.64 15.87
N THR A 48 -41.68 -10.98 15.81
CA THR A 48 -40.60 -11.35 14.89
C THR A 48 -39.74 -12.45 15.49
N GLY A 49 -39.58 -13.54 14.73
CA GLY A 49 -38.64 -14.60 15.08
C GLY A 49 -37.20 -14.08 15.14
N ARG A 50 -36.34 -14.67 16.01
CA ARG A 50 -34.93 -14.27 16.19
C ARG A 50 -34.17 -14.11 14.86
N ARG A 51 -34.47 -14.90 13.86
CA ARG A 51 -33.85 -14.86 12.53
C ARG A 51 -34.24 -13.62 11.72
N ASP A 52 -35.48 -13.20 11.81
CA ASP A 52 -35.98 -12.02 11.10
C ASP A 52 -35.55 -10.72 11.79
N PHE A 53 -35.45 -10.74 13.14
CA PHE A 53 -34.84 -9.67 13.90
C PHE A 53 -33.37 -9.45 13.54
N LEU A 54 -32.56 -10.52 13.41
CA LEU A 54 -31.16 -10.43 12.99
C LEU A 54 -31.01 -9.93 11.55
N LYS A 55 -31.91 -10.32 10.65
CA LYS A 55 -31.93 -9.78 9.28
C LYS A 55 -32.26 -8.29 9.27
N PHE A 56 -33.24 -7.87 10.05
CA PHE A 56 -33.64 -6.47 10.16
C PHE A 56 -32.53 -5.62 10.77
N MET A 57 -31.88 -6.10 11.84
CA MET A 57 -30.75 -5.42 12.47
C MET A 57 -29.53 -5.32 11.54
N GLY A 58 -29.22 -6.38 10.79
CA GLY A 58 -28.18 -6.36 9.77
C GLY A 58 -28.45 -5.36 8.65
N PHE A 59 -29.71 -5.28 8.19
CA PHE A 59 -30.13 -4.33 7.16
C PHE A 59 -30.11 -2.88 7.65
N SER A 60 -30.55 -2.61 8.88
CA SER A 60 -30.57 -1.26 9.44
C SER A 60 -29.19 -0.73 9.74
N VAL A 61 -28.25 -1.55 10.23
CA VAL A 61 -26.85 -1.16 10.43
C VAL A 61 -26.17 -0.87 9.10
N THR A 62 -26.41 -1.70 8.07
CA THR A 62 -25.86 -1.47 6.71
C THR A 62 -26.44 -0.20 6.08
N ALA A 63 -27.73 0.07 6.25
CA ALA A 63 -28.36 1.29 5.77
C ALA A 63 -27.85 2.55 6.51
N ALA A 64 -27.64 2.47 7.82
CA ALA A 64 -27.08 3.57 8.61
C ALA A 64 -25.63 3.87 8.23
N THR A 65 -24.81 2.85 7.95
CA THR A 65 -23.42 3.05 7.50
C THR A 65 -23.36 3.63 6.08
N LEU A 66 -24.29 3.28 5.21
CA LEU A 66 -24.39 3.87 3.87
C LEU A 66 -24.93 5.32 3.90
N ALA A 67 -25.84 5.64 4.81
CA ALA A 67 -26.35 6.99 4.99
C ALA A 67 -25.35 7.94 5.68
N ALA A 68 -24.42 7.40 6.47
CA ALA A 68 -23.35 8.17 7.12
C ALA A 68 -22.20 8.54 6.16
N CYS A 69 -22.17 8.00 4.94
CA CYS A 69 -21.28 8.47 3.89
C CYS A 69 -21.85 9.75 3.30
N GLU A 70 -21.57 10.91 3.91
CA GLU A 70 -21.70 12.18 3.21
C GLU A 70 -20.87 12.13 1.95
N THR A 71 -21.53 12.03 0.80
CA THR A 71 -20.85 12.22 -0.47
C THR A 71 -20.32 13.66 -0.48
N PRO A 72 -19.00 13.87 -0.57
CA PRO A 72 -18.49 15.23 -0.63
C PRO A 72 -19.13 15.92 -1.83
N VAL A 73 -19.77 17.07 -1.58
CA VAL A 73 -20.35 17.89 -2.63
C VAL A 73 -19.21 18.37 -3.52
N VAL A 74 -18.97 17.66 -4.61
CA VAL A 74 -17.98 18.04 -5.62
C VAL A 74 -18.60 19.14 -6.45
N LYS A 75 -18.26 20.40 -6.11
CA LYS A 75 -18.61 21.54 -6.95
C LYS A 75 -17.74 21.49 -8.21
N SER A 76 -18.35 21.21 -9.35
CA SER A 76 -17.70 21.33 -10.66
C SER A 76 -17.63 22.79 -11.03
N ILE A 77 -16.41 23.34 -11.16
CA ILE A 77 -16.22 24.71 -11.67
C ILE A 77 -15.88 24.57 -13.15
N PRO A 78 -16.73 25.08 -14.07
CA PRO A 78 -16.40 25.02 -15.49
C PRO A 78 -15.18 25.88 -15.79
N TYR A 79 -14.37 25.46 -16.75
CA TYR A 79 -13.23 26.22 -17.22
C TYR A 79 -13.70 27.50 -17.90
N THR A 80 -13.24 28.65 -17.42
CA THR A 80 -13.36 29.94 -18.16
C THR A 80 -12.38 29.97 -19.34
N ASN A 81 -11.19 29.43 -19.18
CA ASN A 81 -10.23 29.20 -20.24
C ASN A 81 -9.78 27.75 -20.19
N LYS A 82 -10.24 26.95 -21.14
CA LYS A 82 -9.84 25.54 -21.25
C LYS A 82 -8.39 25.45 -21.72
N PRO A 83 -7.47 24.76 -20.98
CA PRO A 83 -6.13 24.46 -21.49
C PRO A 83 -6.23 23.61 -22.77
N GLU A 84 -5.34 23.85 -23.74
CA GLU A 84 -5.35 23.15 -25.05
C GLU A 84 -5.29 21.63 -24.89
N GLU A 85 -4.48 21.16 -23.92
CA GLU A 85 -4.21 19.72 -23.69
C GLU A 85 -5.28 19.01 -22.86
N ILE A 86 -6.26 19.72 -22.30
CA ILE A 86 -7.29 19.13 -21.44
C ILE A 86 -8.61 19.07 -22.18
N THR A 87 -9.12 17.85 -22.39
CA THR A 87 -10.49 17.62 -22.84
C THR A 87 -11.31 17.18 -21.64
N PRO A 88 -12.39 17.93 -21.25
CA PRO A 88 -13.25 17.54 -20.14
C PRO A 88 -13.75 16.10 -20.27
N GLY A 89 -13.67 15.34 -19.19
CA GLY A 89 -14.07 13.93 -19.18
C GLY A 89 -13.06 12.93 -19.76
N VAL A 90 -12.02 13.39 -20.46
CA VAL A 90 -10.93 12.55 -20.98
C VAL A 90 -9.75 12.58 -20.02
N ALA A 91 -9.21 11.40 -19.71
CA ALA A 91 -8.07 11.31 -18.81
C ALA A 91 -6.75 11.49 -19.56
N ASN A 92 -5.83 12.26 -18.97
CA ASN A 92 -4.44 12.35 -19.36
C ASN A 92 -3.58 11.45 -18.46
N TYR A 93 -2.45 10.95 -19.00
CA TYR A 93 -1.54 10.08 -18.30
C TYR A 93 -0.14 10.69 -18.30
N TYR A 94 0.47 10.78 -17.12
CA TYR A 94 1.81 11.31 -16.93
C TYR A 94 2.72 10.24 -16.39
N ALA A 95 3.85 10.01 -17.05
CA ALA A 95 4.89 9.12 -16.54
C ALA A 95 5.56 9.76 -15.32
N SER A 96 5.68 9.00 -14.26
CA SER A 96 6.30 9.44 -13.01
C SER A 96 6.95 8.27 -12.30
N THR A 97 7.60 8.55 -11.17
CA THR A 97 8.17 7.56 -10.27
C THR A 97 7.57 7.74 -8.88
N PHE A 98 7.15 6.65 -8.27
CA PHE A 98 6.74 6.61 -6.88
C PHE A 98 7.90 6.08 -6.02
N TYR A 99 8.14 6.73 -4.89
CA TYR A 99 9.09 6.29 -3.86
C TYR A 99 8.61 6.77 -2.49
N ASP A 100 8.45 5.85 -1.55
CA ASP A 100 8.01 6.13 -0.18
C ASP A 100 9.07 5.75 0.89
N GLY A 101 10.29 5.45 0.47
CA GLY A 101 11.35 4.92 1.33
C GLY A 101 11.40 3.39 1.36
N HIS A 102 10.37 2.71 0.88
CA HIS A 102 10.29 1.25 0.82
C HIS A 102 10.05 0.75 -0.62
N ASP A 103 8.98 1.23 -1.28
CA ASP A 103 8.66 0.87 -2.65
C ASP A 103 9.25 1.89 -3.63
N PHE A 104 9.86 1.39 -4.70
CA PHE A 104 10.31 2.19 -5.83
C PHE A 104 9.72 1.63 -7.12
N VAL A 105 8.88 2.42 -7.80
CA VAL A 105 8.19 1.95 -9.00
C VAL A 105 7.99 3.07 -10.01
N ASN A 106 8.04 2.73 -11.30
CA ASN A 106 7.67 3.64 -12.38
C ASN A 106 6.17 3.51 -12.67
N VAL A 107 5.49 4.64 -12.67
CA VAL A 107 4.04 4.70 -12.71
C VAL A 107 3.53 5.63 -13.81
N LEU A 108 2.28 5.42 -14.20
CA LEU A 108 1.49 6.37 -14.97
C LEU A 108 0.43 6.97 -14.06
N VAL A 109 0.52 8.27 -13.84
CA VAL A 109 -0.46 9.02 -13.06
C VAL A 109 -1.59 9.43 -13.98
N LYS A 110 -2.78 8.88 -13.73
CA LYS A 110 -4.01 9.25 -14.43
C LYS A 110 -4.57 10.52 -13.83
N THR A 111 -4.78 11.52 -14.67
CA THR A 111 -5.36 12.80 -14.25
C THR A 111 -6.64 13.09 -15.01
N ARG A 112 -7.54 13.80 -14.36
CA ARG A 112 -8.68 14.47 -15.00
C ARG A 112 -8.67 15.93 -14.62
N GLU A 113 -8.76 16.78 -15.62
CA GLU A 113 -8.80 18.25 -15.43
C GLU A 113 -7.68 18.73 -14.49
N GLY A 114 -6.46 18.22 -14.70
CA GLY A 114 -5.29 18.53 -13.90
C GLY A 114 -5.22 17.89 -12.52
N ARG A 115 -6.21 17.05 -12.14
CA ARG A 115 -6.25 16.38 -10.84
C ARG A 115 -5.83 14.90 -10.97
N PRO A 116 -4.81 14.45 -10.24
CA PRO A 116 -4.48 13.04 -10.15
C PRO A 116 -5.62 12.25 -9.51
N ILE A 117 -6.09 11.21 -10.19
CA ILE A 117 -7.22 10.38 -9.71
C ILE A 117 -6.86 8.92 -9.52
N PHE A 118 -5.78 8.46 -10.14
CA PHE A 118 -5.34 7.07 -10.04
C PHE A 118 -3.87 6.92 -10.42
N VAL A 119 -3.19 5.98 -9.80
CA VAL A 119 -1.82 5.61 -10.14
C VAL A 119 -1.84 4.21 -10.76
N LYS A 120 -1.30 4.09 -11.95
CA LYS A 120 -1.28 2.87 -12.76
C LYS A 120 0.16 2.46 -13.03
N ASN A 121 0.39 1.18 -13.25
CA ASN A 121 1.70 0.68 -13.67
C ASN A 121 2.11 1.24 -15.04
N ASN A 122 3.40 1.57 -15.18
CA ASN A 122 4.00 1.90 -16.46
C ASN A 122 4.65 0.63 -17.04
N THR A 123 3.96 -0.05 -17.94
CA THR A 123 4.39 -1.32 -18.54
C THR A 123 5.55 -1.16 -19.53
N GLU A 124 5.85 0.06 -19.97
CA GLU A 124 6.96 0.35 -20.89
C GLU A 124 8.32 0.36 -20.19
N THR A 125 8.31 0.36 -18.86
CA THR A 125 9.53 0.35 -18.06
C THR A 125 9.69 -0.97 -17.31
N GLY A 126 10.94 -1.40 -17.05
CA GLY A 126 11.23 -2.65 -16.35
C GLY A 126 10.69 -2.69 -14.89
N PHE A 127 10.46 -1.54 -14.27
CA PHE A 127 9.94 -1.39 -12.90
C PHE A 127 8.50 -0.89 -12.86
N GLY A 128 7.75 -1.06 -13.93
CA GLY A 128 6.39 -0.59 -14.07
C GLY A 128 5.37 -1.55 -13.46
N ARG A 129 5.37 -1.70 -12.15
CA ARG A 129 4.41 -2.50 -11.38
C ARG A 129 3.81 -1.66 -10.26
N VAL A 130 2.66 -2.07 -9.72
CA VAL A 130 2.02 -1.36 -8.62
C VAL A 130 1.42 -2.35 -7.63
N ASN A 131 1.40 -1.97 -6.37
CA ASN A 131 0.66 -2.64 -5.31
C ASN A 131 -0.46 -1.72 -4.78
N ALA A 132 -1.23 -2.19 -3.80
CA ALA A 132 -2.31 -1.42 -3.20
C ALA A 132 -1.80 -0.10 -2.57
N ARG A 133 -0.61 -0.09 -1.99
CA ARG A 133 0.02 1.09 -1.38
C ARG A 133 0.35 2.16 -2.41
N VAL A 134 0.95 1.77 -3.52
CA VAL A 134 1.23 2.67 -4.64
C VAL A 134 -0.07 3.23 -5.23
N ASN A 135 -1.09 2.40 -5.44
CA ASN A 135 -2.39 2.87 -5.93
C ASN A 135 -3.06 3.84 -4.95
N ALA A 136 -2.96 3.58 -3.65
CA ALA A 136 -3.54 4.44 -2.61
C ALA A 136 -2.79 5.76 -2.40
N SER A 137 -1.56 5.90 -2.92
CA SER A 137 -0.73 7.11 -2.72
C SER A 137 -1.40 8.40 -3.19
N VAL A 138 -2.27 8.31 -4.20
CA VAL A 138 -3.04 9.47 -4.69
C VAL A 138 -3.94 10.06 -3.61
N LEU A 139 -4.41 9.28 -2.65
CA LEU A 139 -5.29 9.73 -1.58
C LEU A 139 -4.58 10.72 -0.65
N GLY A 140 -3.27 10.57 -0.45
CA GLY A 140 -2.47 11.51 0.35
C GLY A 140 -2.43 12.93 -0.21
N LEU A 141 -2.71 13.13 -1.50
CA LEU A 141 -2.81 14.47 -2.09
C LEU A 141 -4.08 15.21 -1.67
N TYR A 142 -5.13 14.46 -1.31
CA TYR A 142 -6.45 14.96 -0.95
C TYR A 142 -6.72 14.87 0.55
N ASP A 143 -5.76 14.39 1.32
CA ASP A 143 -5.86 14.34 2.78
C ASP A 143 -5.88 15.76 3.35
N SER A 144 -6.95 16.12 4.04
CA SER A 144 -7.09 17.41 4.70
C SER A 144 -6.09 17.63 5.85
N ALA A 145 -5.60 16.53 6.43
CA ALA A 145 -4.61 16.57 7.52
C ALA A 145 -3.15 16.70 7.03
N ARG A 146 -2.91 16.65 5.71
CA ARG A 146 -1.55 16.81 5.19
C ARG A 146 -0.99 18.21 5.50
N LEU A 147 0.28 18.29 5.78
CA LEU A 147 0.98 19.56 5.98
C LEU A 147 0.98 20.38 4.69
N GLN A 148 0.50 21.62 4.74
CA GLN A 148 0.43 22.53 3.59
C GLN A 148 1.54 23.57 3.59
N GLN A 149 2.19 23.75 4.73
CA GLN A 149 3.26 24.73 4.95
C GLN A 149 4.26 24.21 5.99
N PRO A 150 5.44 24.81 6.10
CA PRO A 150 6.41 24.42 7.12
C PRO A 150 5.90 24.74 8.53
N HIS A 151 6.38 23.98 9.50
CA HIS A 151 6.07 24.17 10.91
C HIS A 151 7.35 24.30 11.71
N LEU A 152 7.37 25.19 12.69
CA LEU A 152 8.44 25.38 13.67
C LEU A 152 7.83 25.28 15.06
N ASN A 153 8.32 24.36 15.89
CA ASN A 153 7.80 24.07 17.23
C ASN A 153 6.27 23.77 17.28
N GLY A 154 5.77 23.12 16.23
CA GLY A 154 4.33 22.78 16.10
C GLY A 154 3.48 23.87 15.48
N GLU A 155 3.99 25.10 15.35
CA GLU A 155 3.27 26.23 14.77
C GLU A 155 3.62 26.42 13.28
N ALA A 156 2.64 26.82 12.52
CA ALA A 156 2.79 27.13 11.09
C ALA A 156 3.72 28.34 10.89
N THR A 157 4.65 28.25 9.94
CA THR A 157 5.64 29.31 9.71
C THR A 157 5.94 29.46 8.22
N SER A 158 6.80 30.45 7.90
CA SER A 158 7.32 30.63 6.54
C SER A 158 8.59 29.80 6.30
N TRP A 159 8.89 29.53 5.03
CA TRP A 159 10.16 28.89 4.65
C TRP A 159 11.37 29.69 5.09
N ASP A 160 11.36 31.03 4.97
CA ASP A 160 12.48 31.88 5.38
C ASP A 160 12.75 31.79 6.88
N ALA A 161 11.71 31.74 7.71
CA ALA A 161 11.85 31.61 9.16
C ALA A 161 12.41 30.22 9.53
N LEU A 162 11.92 29.14 8.88
CA LEU A 162 12.41 27.78 9.09
C LEU A 162 13.89 27.67 8.66
N ASP A 163 14.24 28.18 7.48
CA ASP A 163 15.61 28.17 6.97
C ASP A 163 16.57 28.96 7.89
N GLY A 164 16.11 30.09 8.43
CA GLY A 164 16.84 30.85 9.43
C GLY A 164 17.11 30.03 10.70
N ALA A 165 16.09 29.35 11.22
CA ALA A 165 16.20 28.51 12.40
C ALA A 165 17.17 27.33 12.16
N VAL A 166 17.07 26.66 11.00
CA VAL A 166 17.98 25.56 10.63
C VAL A 166 19.42 26.04 10.49
N LYS A 167 19.66 27.17 9.80
CA LYS A 167 21.01 27.76 9.67
C LYS A 167 21.63 28.11 11.02
N ASN A 168 20.86 28.71 11.91
CA ASN A 168 21.31 29.03 13.28
C ASN A 168 21.61 27.74 14.06
N GLY A 169 20.79 26.70 13.96
CA GLY A 169 21.05 25.41 14.57
C GLY A 169 22.33 24.74 14.07
N LEU A 170 22.57 24.85 12.76
CA LEU A 170 23.80 24.31 12.14
C LEU A 170 25.08 25.05 12.56
N GLN A 171 25.00 26.34 12.96
CA GLN A 171 26.10 27.13 13.48
C GLN A 171 26.35 26.91 14.98
N GLY A 172 25.37 26.31 15.69
CA GLY A 172 25.49 26.05 17.13
C GLY A 172 26.65 25.12 17.50
N THR A 173 26.96 25.07 18.77
CA THR A 173 27.95 24.13 19.33
C THR A 173 27.29 22.75 19.57
N GLY A 174 28.07 21.68 19.48
CA GLY A 174 27.61 20.33 19.73
C GLY A 174 27.60 19.42 18.50
N ARG A 175 27.30 18.14 18.72
CA ARG A 175 27.21 17.14 17.66
C ARG A 175 25.94 17.37 16.84
N LYS A 176 26.10 17.44 15.53
CA LYS A 176 25.02 17.60 14.58
C LYS A 176 24.96 16.37 13.71
N VAL A 177 23.77 15.82 13.54
CA VAL A 177 23.54 14.58 12.79
C VAL A 177 22.44 14.79 11.75
N LEU A 178 22.74 14.41 10.51
CA LEU A 178 21.73 14.19 9.48
C LEU A 178 21.33 12.72 9.55
N LEU A 179 20.15 12.45 10.12
CA LEU A 179 19.60 11.10 10.18
C LEU A 179 18.68 10.85 8.98
N THR A 180 18.97 9.80 8.23
CA THR A 180 18.14 9.39 7.07
C THR A 180 17.94 7.88 7.06
N GLY A 181 16.97 7.39 6.30
CA GLY A 181 17.00 6.01 5.81
C GLY A 181 18.10 5.85 4.75
N THR A 182 18.21 4.67 4.17
CA THR A 182 19.16 4.39 3.08
C THR A 182 18.90 5.31 1.88
N VAL A 183 19.87 6.17 1.57
CA VAL A 183 19.79 7.11 0.45
C VAL A 183 20.22 6.41 -0.83
N MET A 184 19.26 6.11 -1.71
CA MET A 184 19.52 5.45 -2.99
C MET A 184 19.76 6.45 -4.12
N SER A 185 19.02 7.57 -4.13
CA SER A 185 19.09 8.60 -5.17
C SER A 185 20.49 9.23 -5.29
N PRO A 186 21.10 9.25 -6.49
CA PRO A 186 22.40 9.89 -6.70
C PRO A 186 22.39 11.39 -6.38
N SER A 187 21.29 12.11 -6.66
CA SER A 187 21.17 13.53 -6.35
C SER A 187 21.05 13.77 -4.84
N MET A 188 20.30 12.94 -4.12
CA MET A 188 20.24 13.03 -2.65
C MET A 188 21.57 12.69 -2.00
N LYS A 189 22.32 11.71 -2.50
CA LYS A 189 23.67 11.40 -2.05
C LYS A 189 24.61 12.61 -2.20
N ARG A 190 24.55 13.29 -3.35
CA ARG A 190 25.35 14.52 -3.56
C ARG A 190 24.94 15.66 -2.62
N ALA A 191 23.63 15.85 -2.40
CA ALA A 191 23.13 16.87 -1.48
C ALA A 191 23.55 16.59 -0.03
N ALA A 192 23.43 15.34 0.43
CA ALA A 192 23.90 14.94 1.76
C ALA A 192 25.42 15.13 1.91
N ALA A 193 26.21 14.73 0.91
CA ALA A 193 27.66 14.94 0.91
C ALA A 193 28.05 16.42 0.92
N ALA A 194 27.34 17.27 0.17
CA ALA A 194 27.58 18.72 0.18
C ALA A 194 27.25 19.32 1.55
N LEU A 195 26.14 18.92 2.18
CA LEU A 195 25.77 19.37 3.52
C LEU A 195 26.84 18.97 4.55
N THR A 196 27.25 17.69 4.57
CA THR A 196 28.23 17.17 5.51
C THR A 196 29.60 17.87 5.36
N SER A 197 30.07 18.06 4.12
CA SER A 197 31.36 18.71 3.85
C SER A 197 31.38 20.20 4.20
N THR A 198 30.24 20.89 4.08
CA THR A 198 30.14 22.34 4.31
C THR A 198 29.91 22.66 5.78
N THR A 199 29.14 21.86 6.50
CA THR A 199 28.66 22.17 7.85
C THR A 199 29.28 21.30 8.94
N GLY A 200 30.04 20.27 8.60
CA GLY A 200 30.55 19.27 9.56
C GLY A 200 29.48 18.40 10.22
N VAL A 201 28.29 18.34 9.64
CA VAL A 201 27.21 17.45 10.08
C VAL A 201 27.60 16.01 9.77
N GLU A 202 27.42 15.11 10.72
CA GLU A 202 27.62 13.66 10.52
C GLU A 202 26.38 13.06 9.84
N HIS A 203 26.59 12.32 8.75
CA HIS A 203 25.47 11.61 8.11
C HIS A 203 25.37 10.19 8.66
N VAL A 204 24.24 9.88 9.31
CA VAL A 204 23.93 8.56 9.85
C VAL A 204 22.72 8.01 9.10
N GLN A 205 22.86 6.79 8.56
CA GLN A 205 21.75 6.09 7.90
C GLN A 205 21.25 5.00 8.83
N CYS A 206 19.92 4.98 9.06
CA CYS A 206 19.25 4.00 9.90
C CYS A 206 17.88 3.68 9.30
N ASP A 207 17.71 2.46 8.81
CA ASP A 207 16.44 2.00 8.28
C ASP A 207 15.58 1.38 9.38
N ALA A 208 14.28 1.63 9.36
CA ALA A 208 13.33 1.03 10.29
C ALA A 208 13.23 -0.50 10.11
N VAL A 209 13.43 -0.97 8.87
CA VAL A 209 13.54 -2.39 8.54
C VAL A 209 14.89 -2.62 7.90
N SER A 210 15.74 -3.40 8.57
CA SER A 210 17.11 -3.65 8.10
C SER A 210 17.16 -4.84 7.15
N TYR A 211 17.82 -4.65 6.02
CA TYR A 211 18.19 -5.73 5.09
C TYR A 211 19.68 -6.07 5.15
N SER A 212 20.36 -5.69 6.24
CA SER A 212 21.81 -5.92 6.39
C SER A 212 22.17 -7.41 6.34
N ALA A 213 21.36 -8.28 6.94
CA ALA A 213 21.59 -9.72 6.91
C ALA A 213 21.53 -10.29 5.48
N VAL A 214 20.57 -9.83 4.67
CA VAL A 214 20.45 -10.26 3.26
C VAL A 214 21.66 -9.79 2.44
N THR A 215 22.07 -8.54 2.62
CA THR A 215 23.23 -8.00 1.89
C THR A 215 24.55 -8.60 2.35
N GLU A 216 24.67 -8.99 3.62
CA GLU A 216 25.82 -9.70 4.16
C GLU A 216 25.90 -11.12 3.64
N ALA A 217 24.78 -11.88 3.60
CA ALA A 217 24.71 -13.19 2.99
C ALA A 217 25.13 -13.14 1.51
N MET A 218 24.66 -12.14 0.76
CA MET A 218 25.07 -11.93 -0.64
C MET A 218 26.57 -11.63 -0.77
N GLU A 219 27.16 -10.90 0.16
CA GLU A 219 28.60 -10.66 0.20
C GLU A 219 29.38 -11.94 0.48
N MET A 220 28.90 -12.77 1.42
CA MET A 220 29.53 -14.04 1.75
C MET A 220 29.47 -15.04 0.59
N ASP A 221 28.32 -15.16 -0.08
CA ASP A 221 28.11 -16.16 -1.12
C ASP A 221 28.62 -15.72 -2.49
N TYR A 222 28.52 -14.43 -2.82
CA TYR A 222 28.81 -13.89 -4.16
C TYR A 222 29.89 -12.80 -4.17
N GLY A 223 30.51 -12.48 -3.03
CA GLY A 223 31.54 -11.44 -2.93
C GLY A 223 31.05 -10.02 -3.22
N ARG A 224 29.74 -9.80 -3.17
CA ARG A 224 29.14 -8.51 -3.49
C ARG A 224 28.01 -8.15 -2.52
N ARG A 225 28.19 -7.04 -1.82
CA ARG A 225 27.18 -6.48 -0.93
C ARG A 225 26.07 -5.79 -1.75
N ALA A 226 25.01 -6.50 -2.06
CA ALA A 226 23.90 -5.99 -2.84
C ALA A 226 22.57 -6.64 -2.40
N PHE A 227 21.47 -5.92 -2.57
CA PHE A 227 20.15 -6.52 -2.39
C PHE A 227 19.77 -7.27 -3.68
N PRO A 228 19.42 -8.57 -3.59
CA PRO A 228 19.15 -9.38 -4.77
C PRO A 228 17.77 -9.07 -5.38
N SER A 229 17.67 -9.19 -6.69
CA SER A 229 16.41 -9.14 -7.42
C SER A 229 16.07 -10.52 -7.95
N TYR A 230 14.97 -11.08 -7.45
CA TYR A 230 14.58 -12.46 -7.73
C TYR A 230 13.54 -12.56 -8.84
N LYS A 231 13.74 -13.51 -9.75
CA LYS A 231 12.80 -13.82 -10.83
C LYS A 231 11.89 -14.98 -10.42
N LEU A 232 10.93 -14.70 -9.54
CA LEU A 232 10.00 -15.73 -9.03
C LEU A 232 9.12 -16.32 -10.13
N SER A 233 9.05 -15.69 -11.30
CA SER A 233 8.35 -16.23 -12.47
C SER A 233 9.01 -17.51 -13.05
N GLU A 234 10.25 -17.81 -12.67
CA GLU A 234 10.97 -19.01 -13.10
C GLU A 234 10.88 -20.13 -12.04
N ALA A 235 10.32 -19.86 -10.85
CA ALA A 235 10.24 -20.82 -9.76
C ALA A 235 8.99 -21.71 -9.88
N GLU A 236 9.18 -23.03 -9.79
CA GLU A 236 8.10 -24.02 -9.67
C GLU A 236 7.68 -24.23 -8.21
N VAL A 237 8.63 -24.08 -7.28
CA VAL A 237 8.41 -24.20 -5.84
C VAL A 237 9.09 -23.04 -5.12
N VAL A 238 8.34 -22.36 -4.27
CA VAL A 238 8.84 -21.30 -3.39
C VAL A 238 8.62 -21.71 -1.94
N VAL A 239 9.67 -21.60 -1.13
CA VAL A 239 9.60 -21.78 0.32
C VAL A 239 9.98 -20.47 0.99
N SER A 240 9.06 -19.90 1.75
CA SER A 240 9.27 -18.70 2.52
C SER A 240 9.43 -19.02 4.00
N LEU A 241 10.58 -18.62 4.57
CA LEU A 241 10.88 -18.67 5.99
C LEU A 241 10.70 -17.28 6.59
N ASN A 242 9.48 -16.95 6.97
CA ASN A 242 9.07 -15.65 7.52
C ASN A 242 9.31 -14.43 6.59
N ALA A 243 9.66 -14.63 5.33
CA ALA A 243 9.85 -13.56 4.35
C ALA A 243 8.52 -13.24 3.66
N ASP A 244 7.85 -12.17 4.08
CA ASP A 244 6.57 -11.73 3.50
C ASP A 244 6.79 -11.00 2.17
N PHE A 245 7.30 -11.71 1.16
CA PHE A 245 7.68 -11.14 -0.13
C PHE A 245 6.49 -10.62 -0.96
N LEU A 246 5.26 -10.99 -0.61
CA LEU A 246 4.06 -10.41 -1.22
C LEU A 246 3.56 -9.15 -0.50
N GLY A 247 4.04 -8.88 0.71
CA GLY A 247 3.55 -7.77 1.53
C GLY A 247 4.61 -6.76 1.95
N THR A 248 5.55 -7.16 2.80
CA THR A 248 6.44 -6.23 3.50
C THR A 248 7.93 -6.52 3.37
N TRP A 249 8.32 -7.63 2.76
CA TRP A 249 9.73 -8.02 2.66
C TRP A 249 10.32 -7.74 1.28
N GLY A 250 11.47 -7.08 1.27
CA GLY A 250 12.24 -6.80 0.07
C GLY A 250 11.51 -5.91 -0.94
N ASP A 251 11.78 -6.11 -2.22
CA ASP A 251 11.05 -5.46 -3.31
C ASP A 251 9.73 -6.19 -3.59
N ASN A 252 8.79 -6.04 -2.66
CA ASN A 252 7.52 -6.76 -2.70
C ASN A 252 6.69 -6.46 -3.96
N VAL A 253 6.81 -5.26 -4.53
CA VAL A 253 6.11 -4.89 -5.78
C VAL A 253 6.63 -5.71 -6.94
N TRP A 254 7.96 -5.86 -7.04
CA TRP A 254 8.59 -6.68 -8.06
C TRP A 254 8.24 -8.16 -7.85
N TYR A 255 8.41 -8.67 -6.62
CA TYR A 255 8.18 -10.09 -6.32
C TYR A 255 6.73 -10.50 -6.51
N THR A 256 5.78 -9.66 -6.10
CA THR A 256 4.35 -9.91 -6.33
C THR A 256 4.04 -10.02 -7.83
N GLY A 257 4.61 -9.13 -8.65
CA GLY A 257 4.41 -9.18 -10.08
C GLY A 257 5.07 -10.41 -10.74
N GLU A 258 6.24 -10.85 -10.26
CA GLU A 258 6.88 -12.10 -10.71
C GLU A 258 6.06 -13.32 -10.28
N TRP A 259 5.63 -13.36 -9.02
CA TRP A 259 4.79 -14.42 -8.49
C TRP A 259 3.46 -14.55 -9.23
N ALA A 260 2.78 -13.43 -9.52
CA ALA A 260 1.51 -13.44 -10.22
C ALA A 260 1.57 -14.09 -11.62
N LYS A 261 2.74 -14.07 -12.28
CA LYS A 261 2.93 -14.75 -13.58
C LYS A 261 2.82 -16.25 -13.47
N THR A 262 3.19 -16.83 -12.33
CA THR A 262 3.19 -18.27 -12.07
C THR A 262 1.87 -18.78 -11.48
N ARG A 263 0.93 -17.87 -11.18
CA ARG A 263 -0.36 -18.19 -10.52
C ARG A 263 -1.54 -18.03 -11.47
N ARG A 264 -1.36 -18.37 -12.73
CA ARG A 264 -2.39 -18.31 -13.77
C ARG A 264 -2.82 -19.72 -14.13
N PRO A 265 -4.03 -20.16 -13.73
CA PRO A 265 -4.52 -21.51 -14.03
C PRO A 265 -4.56 -21.83 -15.53
N GLU A 266 -4.73 -20.80 -16.36
CA GLU A 266 -4.77 -20.95 -17.82
C GLU A 266 -3.45 -21.43 -18.42
N ASN A 267 -2.35 -21.25 -17.70
CA ASN A 267 -1.01 -21.66 -18.15
C ASN A 267 -0.70 -23.14 -17.77
N GLY A 268 -1.63 -23.84 -17.12
CA GLY A 268 -1.42 -25.21 -16.64
C GLY A 268 -0.86 -25.23 -15.20
N ASP A 269 0.33 -25.80 -15.00
CA ASP A 269 0.92 -25.96 -13.68
C ASP A 269 1.25 -24.63 -13.02
N MET A 270 0.79 -24.44 -11.78
CA MET A 270 1.09 -23.27 -10.97
C MET A 270 2.26 -23.55 -10.02
N SER A 271 3.11 -22.52 -9.81
CA SER A 271 4.15 -22.57 -8.79
C SER A 271 3.55 -22.82 -7.40
N ARG A 272 4.18 -23.68 -6.60
CA ARG A 272 3.73 -24.03 -5.26
C ARG A 272 4.44 -23.21 -4.20
N LEU A 273 3.69 -22.65 -3.26
CA LEU A 273 4.21 -21.84 -2.17
C LEU A 273 4.04 -22.53 -0.82
N HIS A 274 5.16 -22.75 -0.14
CA HIS A 274 5.21 -23.14 1.28
C HIS A 274 5.63 -21.95 2.12
N ALA A 275 4.85 -21.61 3.16
CA ALA A 275 5.16 -20.52 4.09
C ALA A 275 5.33 -21.07 5.51
N PHE A 276 6.47 -20.75 6.12
CA PHE A 276 6.76 -21.01 7.54
C PHE A 276 6.81 -19.66 8.25
N GLU A 277 5.78 -19.34 9.04
CA GLU A 277 5.64 -18.02 9.65
C GLU A 277 4.91 -18.09 10.99
N SER A 278 5.07 -17.04 11.80
CA SER A 278 4.41 -16.95 13.11
C SER A 278 3.03 -16.29 13.02
N GLY A 279 2.96 -15.11 12.46
CA GLY A 279 1.72 -14.41 12.13
C GLY A 279 1.24 -14.78 10.71
N MET A 280 0.00 -14.49 10.38
CA MET A 280 -0.51 -14.64 9.02
C MET A 280 -0.18 -13.39 8.21
N SER A 281 0.75 -13.53 7.26
CA SER A 281 1.15 -12.49 6.32
C SER A 281 0.36 -12.58 5.01
N LEU A 282 0.57 -11.63 4.08
CA LEU A 282 0.06 -11.75 2.71
C LEU A 282 0.65 -12.97 2.00
N THR A 283 1.91 -13.24 2.19
CA THR A 283 2.58 -14.45 1.67
C THR A 283 1.94 -15.71 2.23
N GLY A 284 1.74 -15.77 3.54
CA GLY A 284 1.12 -16.92 4.19
C GLY A 284 -0.35 -17.12 3.83
N SER A 285 -1.11 -16.05 3.58
CA SER A 285 -2.51 -16.14 3.14
C SER A 285 -2.66 -16.65 1.70
N ASN A 286 -1.62 -16.46 0.87
CA ASN A 286 -1.56 -16.97 -0.51
C ASN A 286 -0.84 -18.31 -0.63
N ALA A 287 -0.31 -18.85 0.46
CA ALA A 287 0.45 -20.09 0.44
C ALA A 287 -0.44 -21.32 0.21
N ASP A 288 0.02 -22.24 -0.65
CA ASP A 288 -0.63 -23.55 -0.84
C ASP A 288 -0.49 -24.42 0.42
N ARG A 289 0.61 -24.21 1.15
CA ARG A 289 0.81 -24.82 2.46
C ARG A 289 1.44 -23.84 3.43
N ARG A 290 0.68 -23.45 4.43
CA ARG A 290 1.14 -22.61 5.53
C ARG A 290 1.40 -23.46 6.77
N THR A 291 2.60 -23.32 7.34
CA THR A 291 3.02 -23.98 8.58
C THR A 291 3.33 -22.90 9.62
N ARG A 292 2.49 -22.82 10.67
CA ARG A 292 2.73 -21.88 11.75
C ARG A 292 3.85 -22.38 12.65
N VAL A 293 4.89 -21.56 12.82
CA VAL A 293 6.07 -21.83 13.65
C VAL A 293 6.38 -20.60 14.53
N LYS A 294 7.07 -20.80 15.64
CA LYS A 294 7.51 -19.70 16.50
C LYS A 294 8.65 -18.93 15.82
N PRO A 295 8.81 -17.62 16.07
CA PRO A 295 9.96 -16.86 15.54
C PRO A 295 11.30 -17.51 15.93
N SER A 296 11.43 -18.02 17.16
CA SER A 296 12.61 -18.71 17.66
C SER A 296 12.90 -20.06 16.98
N GLU A 297 11.95 -20.60 16.22
CA GLU A 297 12.10 -21.87 15.50
C GLU A 297 12.54 -21.69 14.05
N GLN A 298 12.56 -20.48 13.51
CA GLN A 298 12.88 -20.23 12.08
C GLN A 298 14.25 -20.78 11.68
N GLY A 299 15.31 -20.54 12.47
CA GLY A 299 16.64 -21.11 12.22
C GLY A 299 16.65 -22.64 12.26
N ARG A 300 15.84 -23.25 13.15
CA ARG A 300 15.69 -24.72 13.23
C ARG A 300 14.96 -25.28 12.01
N ILE A 301 13.96 -24.55 11.49
CA ILE A 301 13.28 -24.92 10.24
C ILE A 301 14.25 -24.88 9.07
N ALA A 302 15.06 -23.82 8.95
CA ALA A 302 16.06 -23.68 7.90
C ALA A 302 17.08 -24.83 7.97
N ALA A 303 17.62 -25.15 9.16
CA ALA A 303 18.55 -26.24 9.37
C ALA A 303 17.92 -27.62 9.04
N ALA A 304 16.68 -27.85 9.45
CA ALA A 304 15.95 -29.06 9.13
C ALA A 304 15.69 -29.24 7.63
N LEU A 305 15.36 -28.11 6.96
CA LEU A 305 15.15 -28.11 5.51
C LEU A 305 16.46 -28.42 4.78
N LEU A 306 17.58 -27.82 5.20
CA LEU A 306 18.92 -28.12 4.67
C LEU A 306 19.25 -29.60 4.83
N PHE A 307 19.08 -30.14 6.04
CA PHE A 307 19.30 -31.55 6.31
C PHE A 307 18.47 -32.48 5.43
N GLU A 308 17.19 -32.18 5.26
CA GLU A 308 16.29 -32.96 4.39
C GLU A 308 16.69 -32.86 2.91
N LEU A 309 17.25 -31.73 2.46
CA LEU A 309 17.66 -31.55 1.07
C LEU A 309 19.00 -32.16 0.72
N SER A 310 20.03 -31.91 1.54
CA SER A 310 21.43 -32.25 1.24
C SER A 310 21.97 -33.41 2.11
N GLY A 311 21.34 -33.71 3.24
CA GLY A 311 21.90 -34.58 4.26
C GLY A 311 23.01 -33.94 5.10
N GLU A 312 23.33 -32.69 4.87
CA GLU A 312 24.35 -31.94 5.62
C GLU A 312 23.78 -31.39 6.93
N GLY A 313 24.64 -31.30 7.95
CA GLY A 313 24.26 -30.86 9.28
C GLY A 313 23.78 -31.99 10.19
N SER A 314 22.92 -31.68 11.13
CA SER A 314 22.34 -32.64 12.07
C SER A 314 20.83 -32.61 12.04
N ALA A 315 20.21 -33.76 12.31
CA ALA A 315 18.75 -33.82 12.47
C ALA A 315 18.29 -32.89 13.59
N VAL A 316 17.35 -32.01 13.29
CA VAL A 316 16.78 -31.02 14.23
C VAL A 316 15.44 -31.53 14.73
N GLU A 317 15.26 -31.53 16.05
CA GLU A 317 13.97 -31.89 16.64
C GLU A 317 12.95 -30.75 16.42
N LEU A 318 11.83 -31.08 15.81
CA LEU A 318 10.74 -30.17 15.51
C LEU A 318 9.42 -30.77 15.97
N GLY A 319 8.45 -29.93 16.31
CA GLY A 319 7.09 -30.40 16.55
C GLY A 319 6.49 -31.05 15.29
N GLU A 320 5.58 -32.01 15.45
CA GLU A 320 5.03 -32.83 14.36
C GLU A 320 4.52 -32.06 13.15
N LYS A 321 3.81 -30.93 13.38
CA LYS A 321 3.31 -30.09 12.28
C LYS A 321 4.43 -29.41 11.49
N ALA A 322 5.45 -28.91 12.18
CA ALA A 322 6.61 -28.28 11.56
C ALA A 322 7.43 -29.30 10.77
N LYS A 323 7.68 -30.49 11.36
CA LYS A 323 8.36 -31.61 10.72
C LYS A 323 7.65 -32.09 9.44
N ALA A 324 6.32 -32.21 9.49
CA ALA A 324 5.51 -32.57 8.31
C ALA A 324 5.56 -31.47 7.24
N GLY A 325 5.58 -30.19 7.65
CA GLY A 325 5.76 -29.04 6.74
C GLY A 325 7.10 -29.07 6.02
N VAL A 326 8.21 -29.25 6.78
CA VAL A 326 9.57 -29.34 6.24
C VAL A 326 9.73 -30.50 5.26
N LYS A 327 9.24 -31.68 5.62
CA LYS A 327 9.30 -32.85 4.71
C LYS A 327 8.56 -32.62 3.40
N ALA A 328 7.37 -32.00 3.45
CA ALA A 328 6.63 -31.68 2.25
C ALA A 328 7.33 -30.62 1.38
N ALA A 329 7.85 -29.56 2.00
CA ALA A 329 8.62 -28.54 1.29
C ALA A 329 9.88 -29.11 0.65
N ALA A 330 10.64 -29.94 1.38
CA ALA A 330 11.82 -30.62 0.87
C ALA A 330 11.51 -31.57 -0.30
N ALA A 331 10.41 -32.31 -0.24
CA ALA A 331 10.00 -33.21 -1.32
C ALA A 331 9.63 -32.40 -2.60
N ASP A 332 8.93 -31.29 -2.45
CA ASP A 332 8.58 -30.43 -3.57
C ASP A 332 9.82 -29.74 -4.16
N LEU A 333 10.74 -29.23 -3.32
CA LEU A 333 12.01 -28.64 -3.75
C LEU A 333 12.90 -29.64 -4.49
N LYS A 334 13.01 -30.88 -4.01
CA LYS A 334 13.77 -31.95 -4.70
C LYS A 334 13.19 -32.24 -6.09
N ARG A 335 11.87 -32.21 -6.23
CA ARG A 335 11.21 -32.40 -7.52
C ARG A 335 11.45 -31.22 -8.46
N ALA A 336 11.41 -30.00 -7.94
CA ALA A 336 11.65 -28.77 -8.72
C ALA A 336 13.12 -28.59 -9.13
N GLY A 337 14.05 -29.16 -8.37
CA GLY A 337 15.48 -29.04 -8.65
C GLY A 337 15.95 -27.58 -8.73
N ALA A 338 16.54 -27.20 -9.86
CA ALA A 338 17.03 -25.83 -10.08
C ALA A 338 15.94 -24.74 -10.11
N LYS A 339 14.66 -25.13 -10.19
CA LYS A 339 13.52 -24.22 -10.13
C LYS A 339 12.89 -24.15 -8.72
N GLY A 340 13.55 -24.73 -7.74
CA GLY A 340 13.22 -24.59 -6.33
C GLY A 340 13.84 -23.32 -5.76
N TRP A 341 13.07 -22.56 -4.98
CA TRP A 341 13.48 -21.30 -4.39
C TRP A 341 13.21 -21.28 -2.88
N VAL A 342 14.19 -20.85 -2.09
CA VAL A 342 14.06 -20.66 -0.63
C VAL A 342 14.48 -19.24 -0.28
N ASN A 343 13.65 -18.51 0.43
CA ASN A 343 13.98 -17.20 0.98
C ASN A 343 13.73 -17.15 2.49
N ALA A 344 14.56 -16.41 3.21
CA ALA A 344 14.44 -16.17 4.64
C ALA A 344 14.38 -14.66 4.90
N GLY A 345 13.49 -14.24 5.83
CA GLY A 345 13.27 -12.85 6.23
C GLY A 345 13.59 -12.61 7.70
#